data_0ce7dbc2cce87ad45424d4814c95cbdf
#
_entry.id   0ce7dbc2cce87ad45424d4814c95cbdf
#
_cell.length_a   1.000
_cell.length_b   1.000
_cell.length_c   1.000
_cell.angle_alpha   90.00
_cell.angle_beta   90.00
_cell.angle_gamma   90.00
#
_symmetry.space_group_name_H-M   'P 1'
#
loop_
_entity.id
_entity.type
_entity.pdbx_description
1 polymer ?
#
loop_
_entity_poly.entity_id
_entity_poly.type
_entity_poly.pdbx_seq_one_letter_code
_entity_poly.pdbx_strand_id
1 'polypeptide(L)'
;MRWLVVMTALALGPPAFAADCVVLLHGLGRTNHSMARLENAMLKAGYEVVNEGYPSRKKSVYELIQVVEDGVDKCRELGAPRINFVTHSLGGILVRAYFQDQAVAEAGRVVMLAPPNHGSEIADAYAGRWWYRLFTGPAGQELGTGPNGVAQSLNEIPIEIGVIAGTKSIDPWFASVMPKPNDGKVSVESAKLAEMRDFITVPYTHTFMARRELVASQVLLFLSEGRFNHGVGG
;
A
#
# COMPACT_ATOMS: atom_id res chain seq x y z
N MET A 1 -23.14 36.64 57.40
CA MET A 1 -22.51 36.56 56.04
C MET A 1 -22.35 35.08 55.71
N ARG A 2 -23.19 34.52 54.80
CA ARG A 2 -23.10 33.12 54.35
C ARG A 2 -22.32 33.12 53.02
N TRP A 3 -21.14 32.50 53.00
CA TRP A 3 -20.37 32.33 51.79
C TRP A 3 -20.93 31.17 50.97
N LEU A 4 -21.42 31.45 49.75
CA LEU A 4 -21.83 30.44 48.78
C LEU A 4 -20.56 29.95 48.08
N VAL A 5 -20.20 28.69 48.34
CA VAL A 5 -19.14 28.02 47.56
C VAL A 5 -19.80 27.44 46.32
N VAL A 6 -19.52 28.08 45.18
CA VAL A 6 -19.91 27.54 43.85
C VAL A 6 -18.88 26.49 43.43
N MET A 7 -19.23 25.23 43.52
CA MET A 7 -18.44 24.15 42.95
C MET A 7 -18.70 24.08 41.43
N THR A 8 -17.78 24.55 40.66
CA THR A 8 -17.76 24.29 39.20
C THR A 8 -17.36 22.83 38.91
N ALA A 9 -18.34 22.04 38.54
CA ALA A 9 -18.08 20.69 38.04
C ALA A 9 -17.41 20.81 36.62
N LEU A 10 -16.12 20.44 36.53
CA LEU A 10 -15.49 20.20 35.22
C LEU A 10 -16.19 18.97 34.61
N ALA A 11 -16.94 19.20 33.55
CA ALA A 11 -17.44 18.10 32.71
C ALA A 11 -16.26 17.52 31.95
N LEU A 12 -15.76 16.36 32.39
CA LEU A 12 -14.85 15.53 31.60
C LEU A 12 -15.65 15.06 30.37
N GLY A 13 -15.30 15.57 29.20
CA GLY A 13 -15.83 15.07 27.94
C GLY A 13 -15.54 13.56 27.79
N PRO A 14 -16.30 12.83 26.97
CA PRO A 14 -16.03 11.41 26.75
C PRO A 14 -14.59 11.23 26.28
N PRO A 15 -13.90 10.15 26.68
CA PRO A 15 -12.54 9.88 26.23
C PRO A 15 -12.53 9.86 24.70
N ALA A 16 -11.70 10.69 24.09
CA ALA A 16 -11.45 10.61 22.67
C ALA A 16 -10.77 9.24 22.43
N PHE A 17 -11.45 8.31 21.76
CA PHE A 17 -10.81 7.09 21.31
C PHE A 17 -9.72 7.48 20.33
N ALA A 18 -8.53 6.91 20.50
CA ALA A 18 -7.44 7.09 19.55
C ALA A 18 -7.87 6.60 18.16
N ALA A 19 -7.55 7.36 17.13
CA ALA A 19 -7.91 7.02 15.77
C ALA A 19 -7.07 5.83 15.25
N ASP A 20 -7.64 5.03 14.36
CA ASP A 20 -6.88 4.03 13.61
C ASP A 20 -5.81 4.76 12.76
N CYS A 21 -4.64 4.14 12.62
CA CYS A 21 -3.55 4.67 11.81
C CYS A 21 -3.45 3.97 10.45
N VAL A 22 -3.00 4.69 9.44
CA VAL A 22 -2.72 4.15 8.10
C VAL A 22 -1.28 4.46 7.70
N VAL A 23 -0.49 3.41 7.47
CA VAL A 23 0.84 3.53 6.89
C VAL A 23 0.72 3.52 5.36
N LEU A 24 1.24 4.57 4.71
CA LEU A 24 1.26 4.70 3.26
C LEU A 24 2.65 4.41 2.72
N LEU A 25 2.75 3.50 1.75
CA LEU A 25 4.02 3.13 1.11
C LEU A 25 3.94 3.32 -0.41
N HIS A 26 4.80 4.18 -0.95
CA HIS A 26 4.87 4.47 -2.37
C HIS A 26 5.50 3.34 -3.20
N GLY A 27 5.47 3.44 -4.53
CA GLY A 27 6.08 2.49 -5.46
C GLY A 27 7.54 2.77 -5.79
N LEU A 28 8.14 1.86 -6.56
CA LEU A 28 9.50 1.94 -7.07
C LEU A 28 9.73 3.25 -7.86
N GLY A 29 10.82 3.94 -7.55
CA GLY A 29 11.18 5.19 -8.23
C GLY A 29 10.25 6.37 -7.91
N ARG A 30 9.43 6.27 -6.87
CA ARG A 30 8.53 7.31 -6.40
C ARG A 30 9.02 7.91 -5.08
N THR A 31 8.22 8.84 -4.55
CA THR A 31 8.36 9.41 -3.21
C THR A 31 6.99 9.41 -2.53
N ASN A 32 6.95 9.69 -1.24
CA ASN A 32 5.71 9.82 -0.46
C ASN A 32 4.71 10.82 -1.08
N HIS A 33 5.17 11.86 -1.79
CA HIS A 33 4.28 12.79 -2.50
C HIS A 33 3.36 12.10 -3.52
N SER A 34 3.74 10.93 -4.04
CA SER A 34 2.87 10.18 -4.94
C SER A 34 1.63 9.63 -4.26
N MET A 35 1.63 9.52 -2.93
CA MET A 35 0.53 9.05 -2.07
C MET A 35 -0.29 10.20 -1.46
N ALA A 36 0.09 11.47 -1.67
CA ALA A 36 -0.50 12.63 -1.00
C ALA A 36 -2.03 12.76 -1.15
N ARG A 37 -2.61 12.28 -2.26
CA ARG A 37 -4.07 12.28 -2.40
C ARG A 37 -4.75 11.27 -1.48
N LEU A 38 -4.18 10.09 -1.34
CA LEU A 38 -4.64 9.06 -0.40
C LEU A 38 -4.46 9.54 1.04
N GLU A 39 -3.29 10.08 1.36
CA GLU A 39 -3.03 10.72 2.66
C GLU A 39 -4.12 11.73 3.03
N ASN A 40 -4.40 12.70 2.15
CA ASN A 40 -5.46 13.68 2.39
C ASN A 40 -6.85 13.05 2.53
N ALA A 41 -7.15 11.98 1.81
CA ALA A 41 -8.43 11.29 1.91
C ALA A 41 -8.57 10.56 3.26
N MET A 42 -7.49 9.89 3.72
CA MET A 42 -7.46 9.18 5.01
C MET A 42 -7.57 10.18 6.19
N LEU A 43 -6.79 11.27 6.16
CA LEU A 43 -6.87 12.34 7.17
C LEU A 43 -8.29 12.93 7.27
N LYS A 44 -8.94 13.20 6.14
CA LYS A 44 -10.32 13.70 6.11
C LYS A 44 -11.34 12.69 6.64
N ALA A 45 -11.04 11.40 6.55
CA ALA A 45 -11.86 10.32 7.08
C ALA A 45 -11.61 10.03 8.57
N GLY A 46 -10.67 10.77 9.20
CA GLY A 46 -10.40 10.67 10.63
C GLY A 46 -9.34 9.65 11.02
N TYR A 47 -8.56 9.15 10.07
CA TYR A 47 -7.38 8.32 10.36
C TYR A 47 -6.18 9.18 10.73
N GLU A 48 -5.32 8.66 11.62
CA GLU A 48 -3.93 9.10 11.67
C GLU A 48 -3.19 8.54 10.46
N VAL A 49 -2.23 9.29 9.89
CA VAL A 49 -1.55 8.86 8.67
C VAL A 49 -0.05 9.02 8.77
N VAL A 50 0.65 7.95 8.51
CA VAL A 50 2.12 7.90 8.39
C VAL A 50 2.48 7.64 6.93
N ASN A 51 2.91 8.68 6.22
CA ASN A 51 3.24 8.61 4.80
C ASN A 51 4.77 8.51 4.62
N GLU A 52 5.28 7.28 4.57
CA GLU A 52 6.71 7.00 4.57
C GLU A 52 7.39 7.30 3.23
N GLY A 53 8.51 8.01 3.32
CA GLY A 53 9.42 8.20 2.21
C GLY A 53 10.65 7.31 2.35
N TYR A 54 11.01 6.56 1.30
CA TYR A 54 12.14 5.66 1.32
C TYR A 54 12.89 5.61 -0.02
N PRO A 55 14.20 5.26 0.01
CA PRO A 55 15.05 5.30 -1.19
C PRO A 55 14.88 4.04 -2.06
N SER A 56 13.67 3.85 -2.64
CA SER A 56 13.24 2.64 -3.34
C SER A 56 14.12 2.16 -4.50
N ARG A 57 15.02 3.02 -5.03
CA ARG A 57 15.98 2.67 -6.10
C ARG A 57 17.40 2.44 -5.60
N LYS A 58 17.67 2.59 -4.28
CA LYS A 58 19.04 2.55 -3.76
C LYS A 58 19.34 1.28 -2.97
N LYS A 59 18.32 0.53 -2.60
CA LYS A 59 18.40 -0.62 -1.71
C LYS A 59 17.65 -1.81 -2.30
N SER A 60 17.97 -3.02 -1.84
CA SER A 60 17.21 -4.24 -2.10
C SER A 60 15.85 -4.23 -1.41
N VAL A 61 14.95 -5.14 -1.77
CA VAL A 61 13.65 -5.28 -1.10
C VAL A 61 13.83 -5.54 0.39
N TYR A 62 14.72 -6.45 0.77
CA TYR A 62 14.97 -6.80 2.18
C TYR A 62 15.56 -5.66 3.00
N GLU A 63 16.42 -4.83 2.42
CA GLU A 63 16.91 -3.61 3.09
C GLU A 63 15.85 -2.52 3.24
N LEU A 64 14.80 -2.56 2.41
CA LEU A 64 13.69 -1.60 2.45
C LEU A 64 12.59 -2.00 3.43
N ILE A 65 12.54 -3.25 3.89
CA ILE A 65 11.52 -3.73 4.85
C ILE A 65 11.46 -2.84 6.10
N GLN A 66 12.60 -2.30 6.54
CA GLN A 66 12.68 -1.43 7.71
C GLN A 66 11.68 -0.25 7.64
N VAL A 67 11.33 0.24 6.45
CA VAL A 67 10.35 1.33 6.33
C VAL A 67 8.94 0.94 6.82
N VAL A 68 8.60 -0.34 6.75
CA VAL A 68 7.32 -0.84 7.26
C VAL A 68 7.32 -0.80 8.78
N GLU A 69 8.41 -1.25 9.40
CA GLU A 69 8.61 -1.19 10.85
C GLU A 69 8.58 0.25 11.37
N ASP A 70 9.35 1.15 10.72
CA ASP A 70 9.36 2.57 11.06
C ASP A 70 7.94 3.17 11.02
N GLY A 71 7.12 2.78 10.03
CA GLY A 71 5.72 3.20 9.90
C GLY A 71 4.84 2.64 11.02
N VAL A 72 5.01 1.37 11.38
CA VAL A 72 4.30 0.72 12.49
C VAL A 72 4.63 1.40 13.81
N ASP A 73 5.91 1.66 14.08
CA ASP A 73 6.34 2.28 15.33
C ASP A 73 5.81 3.72 15.46
N LYS A 74 5.82 4.50 14.40
CA LYS A 74 5.19 5.84 14.41
C LYS A 74 3.68 5.77 14.70
N CYS A 75 2.96 4.79 14.13
CA CYS A 75 1.56 4.59 14.46
C CYS A 75 1.34 4.20 15.93
N ARG A 76 2.25 3.41 16.52
CA ARG A 76 2.25 3.07 17.94
C ARG A 76 2.51 4.29 18.83
N GLU A 77 3.45 5.14 18.44
CA GLU A 77 3.72 6.41 19.12
C GLU A 77 2.50 7.34 19.15
N LEU A 78 1.66 7.29 18.10
CA LEU A 78 0.38 8.01 18.04
C LEU A 78 -0.72 7.34 18.90
N GLY A 79 -0.45 6.17 19.48
CA GLY A 79 -1.40 5.42 20.30
C GLY A 79 -2.51 4.74 19.50
N ALA A 80 -2.31 4.49 18.23
CA ALA A 80 -3.32 3.92 17.35
C ALA A 80 -3.74 2.50 17.77
N PRO A 81 -5.04 2.22 17.97
CA PRO A 81 -5.52 0.89 18.36
C PRO A 81 -5.45 -0.12 17.21
N ARG A 82 -5.40 0.37 15.97
CA ARG A 82 -5.30 -0.44 14.75
C ARG A 82 -4.40 0.24 13.73
N ILE A 83 -3.55 -0.55 13.08
CA ILE A 83 -2.58 -0.09 12.07
C ILE A 83 -2.93 -0.73 10.74
N ASN A 84 -3.41 0.08 9.80
CA ASN A 84 -3.75 -0.33 8.46
C ASN A 84 -2.62 0.05 7.49
N PHE A 85 -2.60 -0.56 6.31
CA PHE A 85 -1.60 -0.27 5.29
C PHE A 85 -2.27 0.03 3.95
N VAL A 86 -1.80 1.07 3.27
CA VAL A 86 -2.18 1.34 1.88
C VAL A 86 -0.91 1.49 1.06
N THR A 87 -0.74 0.62 0.10
CA THR A 87 0.52 0.48 -0.62
C THR A 87 0.32 0.67 -2.13
N HIS A 88 1.37 1.12 -2.80
CA HIS A 88 1.40 1.15 -4.25
C HIS A 88 2.59 0.33 -4.76
N SER A 89 2.33 -0.60 -5.69
CA SER A 89 3.36 -1.35 -6.40
C SER A 89 4.34 -2.05 -5.44
N LEU A 90 5.64 -1.71 -5.47
CA LEU A 90 6.68 -2.23 -4.58
C LEU A 90 6.28 -2.19 -3.09
N GLY A 91 5.56 -1.15 -2.67
CA GLY A 91 5.12 -1.04 -1.27
C GLY A 91 4.32 -2.25 -0.78
N GLY A 92 3.54 -2.89 -1.66
CA GLY A 92 2.81 -4.13 -1.34
C GLY A 92 3.74 -5.32 -1.07
N ILE A 93 4.83 -5.41 -1.84
CA ILE A 93 5.87 -6.44 -1.64
C ILE A 93 6.60 -6.22 -0.31
N LEU A 94 6.88 -4.95 0.05
CA LEU A 94 7.53 -4.63 1.33
C LEU A 94 6.66 -5.05 2.52
N VAL A 95 5.36 -4.78 2.48
CA VAL A 95 4.43 -5.21 3.54
C VAL A 95 4.38 -6.74 3.62
N ARG A 96 4.23 -7.44 2.49
CA ARG A 96 4.23 -8.91 2.49
C ARG A 96 5.53 -9.47 3.05
N ALA A 97 6.68 -8.93 2.64
CA ALA A 97 7.99 -9.37 3.12
C ALA A 97 8.18 -9.11 4.62
N TYR A 98 7.73 -7.96 5.12
CA TYR A 98 7.78 -7.64 6.55
C TYR A 98 7.00 -8.66 7.39
N PHE A 99 5.79 -9.00 6.97
CA PHE A 99 4.93 -9.95 7.70
C PHE A 99 5.34 -11.43 7.57
N GLN A 100 6.41 -11.76 6.83
CA GLN A 100 6.96 -13.12 6.88
C GLN A 100 7.57 -13.45 8.25
N ASP A 101 8.25 -12.46 8.85
CA ASP A 101 9.03 -12.66 10.05
C ASP A 101 8.52 -11.83 11.25
N GLN A 102 7.59 -10.90 11.01
CA GLN A 102 7.07 -9.98 12.03
C GLN A 102 5.59 -10.18 12.28
N ALA A 103 5.19 -10.12 13.55
CA ALA A 103 3.81 -10.06 13.97
C ALA A 103 3.50 -8.69 14.56
N VAL A 104 2.44 -8.05 14.06
CA VAL A 104 1.93 -6.77 14.58
C VAL A 104 0.57 -7.04 15.21
N ALA A 105 0.50 -6.94 16.53
CA ALA A 105 -0.74 -7.25 17.28
C ALA A 105 -1.89 -6.30 16.89
N GLU A 106 -1.56 -5.06 16.53
CA GLU A 106 -2.49 -4.01 16.12
C GLU A 106 -2.82 -4.06 14.62
N ALA A 107 -2.31 -5.05 13.87
CA ALA A 107 -2.51 -5.12 12.42
C ALA A 107 -4.00 -5.11 12.05
N GLY A 108 -4.36 -4.16 11.20
CA GLY A 108 -5.69 -4.00 10.63
C GLY A 108 -5.78 -4.62 9.24
N ARG A 109 -6.06 -3.80 8.24
CA ARG A 109 -6.25 -4.21 6.84
C ARG A 109 -5.15 -3.67 5.94
N VAL A 110 -4.94 -4.35 4.82
CA VAL A 110 -4.01 -3.91 3.77
C VAL A 110 -4.78 -3.68 2.48
N VAL A 111 -4.61 -2.50 1.87
CA VAL A 111 -5.05 -2.26 0.48
C VAL A 111 -3.84 -2.09 -0.41
N MET A 112 -3.72 -2.93 -1.40
CA MET A 112 -2.61 -2.92 -2.35
C MET A 112 -3.06 -2.37 -3.72
N LEU A 113 -2.43 -1.30 -4.17
CA LEU A 113 -2.66 -0.71 -5.48
C LEU A 113 -1.63 -1.26 -6.48
N ALA A 114 -2.06 -2.05 -7.43
CA ALA A 114 -1.25 -2.67 -8.47
C ALA A 114 0.06 -3.29 -7.96
N PRO A 115 0.02 -4.16 -6.94
CA PRO A 115 1.20 -4.84 -6.44
C PRO A 115 1.68 -5.88 -7.45
N PRO A 116 2.99 -6.04 -7.71
CA PRO A 116 3.52 -7.15 -8.49
C PRO A 116 3.62 -8.42 -7.62
N ASN A 117 2.48 -8.93 -7.17
CA ASN A 117 2.40 -10.04 -6.20
C ASN A 117 2.95 -11.37 -6.73
N HIS A 118 2.97 -11.54 -8.05
CA HIS A 118 3.60 -12.66 -8.75
C HIS A 118 4.82 -12.21 -9.57
N GLY A 119 5.38 -11.03 -9.25
CA GLY A 119 6.50 -10.45 -9.97
C GLY A 119 6.06 -9.57 -11.16
N SER A 120 7.02 -9.18 -11.99
CA SER A 120 6.82 -8.29 -13.13
C SER A 120 7.51 -8.87 -14.36
N GLU A 121 6.75 -9.09 -15.42
CA GLU A 121 7.24 -9.52 -16.73
C GLU A 121 8.21 -8.49 -17.34
N ILE A 122 8.09 -7.23 -16.95
CA ILE A 122 9.03 -6.18 -17.33
C ILE A 122 10.40 -6.44 -16.69
N ALA A 123 10.42 -6.85 -15.42
CA ALA A 123 11.67 -7.20 -14.76
C ALA A 123 12.32 -8.40 -15.44
N ASP A 124 11.58 -9.43 -15.82
CA ASP A 124 12.12 -10.60 -16.54
C ASP A 124 12.71 -10.22 -17.88
N ALA A 125 12.02 -9.37 -18.65
CA ALA A 125 12.45 -8.96 -19.98
C ALA A 125 13.71 -8.06 -19.94
N TYR A 126 13.89 -7.29 -18.88
CA TYR A 126 14.90 -6.23 -18.84
C TYR A 126 15.88 -6.30 -17.66
N ALA A 127 15.72 -7.23 -16.71
CA ALA A 127 16.70 -7.45 -15.67
C ALA A 127 18.09 -7.72 -16.29
N GLY A 128 19.13 -7.22 -15.65
CA GLY A 128 20.50 -7.29 -16.18
C GLY A 128 20.84 -6.24 -17.23
N ARG A 129 19.88 -5.55 -17.82
CA ARG A 129 20.16 -4.41 -18.73
C ARG A 129 20.65 -3.23 -17.90
N TRP A 130 21.79 -2.61 -18.29
CA TRP A 130 22.39 -1.53 -17.52
C TRP A 130 21.44 -0.33 -17.29
N TRP A 131 20.65 0.05 -18.31
CA TRP A 131 19.69 1.13 -18.20
C TRP A 131 18.52 0.78 -17.26
N TYR A 132 18.01 -0.47 -17.31
CA TYR A 132 16.94 -0.90 -16.41
C TYR A 132 17.42 -0.86 -14.95
N ARG A 133 18.65 -1.35 -14.70
CA ARG A 133 19.27 -1.27 -13.38
C ARG A 133 19.45 0.17 -12.89
N LEU A 134 19.84 1.09 -13.80
CA LEU A 134 19.99 2.51 -13.47
C LEU A 134 18.66 3.15 -13.05
N PHE A 135 17.54 2.79 -13.72
CA PHE A 135 16.24 3.37 -13.43
C PHE A 135 15.51 2.70 -12.27
N THR A 136 15.72 1.42 -12.02
CA THR A 136 14.97 0.65 -11.04
C THR A 136 15.75 0.32 -9.76
N GLY A 137 17.08 0.38 -9.83
CA GLY A 137 17.96 0.03 -8.71
C GLY A 137 17.91 -1.45 -8.33
N PRO A 138 18.49 -1.83 -7.15
CA PRO A 138 18.51 -3.23 -6.71
C PRO A 138 17.12 -3.83 -6.58
N ALA A 139 16.19 -3.17 -5.87
CA ALA A 139 14.84 -3.70 -5.66
C ALA A 139 14.13 -4.03 -6.99
N GLY A 140 14.31 -3.22 -8.04
CA GLY A 140 13.69 -3.50 -9.34
C GLY A 140 14.22 -4.75 -10.05
N GLN A 141 15.45 -5.15 -9.73
CA GLN A 141 16.05 -6.40 -10.27
C GLN A 141 15.48 -7.66 -9.58
N GLU A 142 14.92 -7.49 -8.38
CA GLU A 142 14.39 -8.56 -7.54
C GLU A 142 12.90 -8.82 -7.79
N LEU A 143 12.24 -8.02 -8.65
CA LEU A 143 10.80 -8.12 -8.93
C LEU A 143 10.45 -9.05 -10.11
N GLY A 144 11.33 -9.94 -10.54
CA GLY A 144 11.04 -10.90 -11.59
C GLY A 144 9.96 -11.93 -11.21
N THR A 145 9.37 -12.61 -12.22
CA THR A 145 8.37 -13.67 -12.02
C THR A 145 9.02 -15.04 -11.80
N GLY A 146 10.32 -15.15 -12.07
CA GLY A 146 11.08 -16.39 -11.91
C GLY A 146 11.36 -16.76 -10.45
N PRO A 147 11.94 -17.95 -10.19
CA PRO A 147 12.16 -18.47 -8.85
C PRO A 147 13.07 -17.61 -7.96
N ASN A 148 13.86 -16.72 -8.58
CA ASN A 148 14.71 -15.78 -7.88
C ASN A 148 14.00 -14.42 -7.58
N GLY A 149 12.77 -14.26 -8.03
CA GLY A 149 11.95 -13.07 -7.73
C GLY A 149 11.48 -13.10 -6.28
N VAL A 150 11.63 -11.97 -5.57
CA VAL A 150 11.24 -11.90 -4.15
C VAL A 150 9.77 -12.28 -3.96
N ALA A 151 8.88 -11.83 -4.84
CA ALA A 151 7.45 -12.15 -4.73
C ALA A 151 7.14 -13.65 -4.67
N GLN A 152 7.99 -14.48 -5.29
CA GLN A 152 7.81 -15.95 -5.34
C GLN A 152 8.22 -16.64 -4.03
N SER A 153 9.03 -16.01 -3.21
CA SER A 153 9.46 -16.53 -1.90
C SER A 153 8.53 -16.14 -0.74
N LEU A 154 7.55 -15.26 -1.01
CA LEU A 154 6.65 -14.76 0.03
C LEU A 154 5.41 -15.66 0.17
N ASN A 155 5.20 -16.12 1.40
CA ASN A 155 4.00 -16.86 1.78
C ASN A 155 2.80 -15.92 2.03
N GLU A 156 1.64 -16.52 2.29
CA GLU A 156 0.44 -15.82 2.76
C GLU A 156 0.71 -15.10 4.09
N ILE A 157 0.06 -13.96 4.27
CA ILE A 157 0.15 -13.19 5.51
C ILE A 157 -1.21 -13.14 6.22
N PRO A 158 -1.26 -13.18 7.55
CA PRO A 158 -2.50 -13.31 8.32
C PRO A 158 -3.24 -11.97 8.47
N ILE A 159 -3.46 -11.26 7.36
CA ILE A 159 -4.11 -9.94 7.34
C ILE A 159 -5.14 -9.90 6.21
N GLU A 160 -6.26 -9.22 6.41
CA GLU A 160 -7.24 -9.00 5.35
C GLU A 160 -6.67 -8.09 4.26
N ILE A 161 -6.51 -8.62 3.05
CA ILE A 161 -5.93 -7.93 1.90
C ILE A 161 -7.00 -7.60 0.87
N GLY A 162 -7.10 -6.33 0.48
CA GLY A 162 -7.80 -5.87 -0.71
C GLY A 162 -6.82 -5.49 -1.81
N VAL A 163 -7.10 -5.90 -3.05
CA VAL A 163 -6.24 -5.56 -4.19
C VAL A 163 -7.01 -4.76 -5.24
N ILE A 164 -6.44 -3.64 -5.67
CA ILE A 164 -6.95 -2.82 -6.77
C ILE A 164 -5.95 -2.86 -7.91
N ALA A 165 -6.32 -3.48 -9.05
CA ALA A 165 -5.48 -3.56 -10.23
C ALA A 165 -5.91 -2.57 -11.31
N GLY A 166 -4.95 -1.97 -12.01
CA GLY A 166 -5.22 -1.10 -13.16
C GLY A 166 -5.33 -1.88 -14.46
N THR A 167 -6.17 -1.41 -15.39
CA THR A 167 -6.39 -2.08 -16.69
C THR A 167 -5.98 -1.22 -17.89
N LYS A 168 -5.54 0.02 -17.68
CA LYS A 168 -5.18 0.94 -18.76
C LYS A 168 -3.67 1.07 -18.88
N SER A 169 -3.13 0.66 -20.02
CA SER A 169 -1.75 0.92 -20.40
C SER A 169 -1.66 2.03 -21.44
N ILE A 170 -0.73 2.95 -21.23
CA ILE A 170 -0.35 3.99 -22.21
C ILE A 170 1.13 3.87 -22.58
N ASP A 171 1.80 2.82 -22.14
CA ASP A 171 3.23 2.60 -22.31
C ASP A 171 3.47 1.63 -23.47
N PRO A 172 3.84 2.12 -24.66
CA PRO A 172 4.07 1.28 -25.83
C PRO A 172 5.33 0.41 -25.71
N TRP A 173 6.29 0.82 -24.84
CA TRP A 173 7.60 0.17 -24.72
C TRP A 173 7.50 -1.23 -24.10
N PHE A 174 6.50 -1.44 -23.22
CA PHE A 174 6.31 -2.70 -22.53
C PHE A 174 5.11 -3.50 -23.06
N ALA A 175 4.41 -2.97 -24.05
CA ALA A 175 3.19 -3.59 -24.57
C ALA A 175 3.38 -5.01 -25.13
N SER A 176 4.61 -5.30 -25.63
CA SER A 176 4.96 -6.61 -26.20
C SER A 176 5.30 -7.69 -25.18
N VAL A 177 5.65 -7.29 -23.93
CA VAL A 177 6.12 -8.23 -22.90
C VAL A 177 5.11 -8.45 -21.79
N MET A 178 4.05 -7.62 -21.74
CA MET A 178 3.06 -7.70 -20.67
C MET A 178 1.78 -8.41 -21.10
N PRO A 179 1.30 -9.41 -20.34
CA PRO A 179 -0.05 -9.95 -20.48
C PRO A 179 -1.13 -8.88 -20.33
N LYS A 180 -2.26 -9.08 -21.00
CA LYS A 180 -3.42 -8.19 -20.88
C LYS A 180 -4.53 -8.89 -20.08
N PRO A 181 -5.33 -8.13 -19.34
CA PRO A 181 -5.23 -6.68 -19.11
C PRO A 181 -4.08 -6.30 -18.18
N ASN A 182 -3.53 -5.08 -18.33
CA ASN A 182 -2.47 -4.54 -17.49
C ASN A 182 -2.56 -3.01 -17.39
N ASP A 183 -1.84 -2.43 -16.43
CA ASP A 183 -1.80 -0.98 -16.18
C ASP A 183 -0.57 -0.28 -16.78
N GLY A 184 0.23 -1.01 -17.56
CA GLY A 184 1.49 -0.56 -18.16
C GLY A 184 2.74 -0.93 -17.36
N LYS A 185 2.62 -1.51 -16.17
CA LYS A 185 3.73 -1.95 -15.31
C LYS A 185 3.48 -3.30 -14.63
N VAL A 186 2.24 -3.62 -14.31
CA VAL A 186 1.82 -4.85 -13.65
C VAL A 186 0.59 -5.38 -14.37
N SER A 187 0.55 -6.68 -14.66
CA SER A 187 -0.61 -7.35 -15.21
C SER A 187 -1.67 -7.55 -14.11
N VAL A 188 -2.95 -7.58 -14.51
CA VAL A 188 -4.05 -7.85 -13.58
C VAL A 188 -3.85 -9.21 -12.91
N GLU A 189 -3.32 -10.18 -13.63
CA GLU A 189 -3.07 -11.51 -13.07
C GLU A 189 -1.94 -11.50 -12.05
N SER A 190 -0.83 -10.80 -12.35
CA SER A 190 0.28 -10.66 -11.40
C SER A 190 -0.12 -9.92 -10.11
N ALA A 191 -1.14 -9.06 -10.17
CA ALA A 191 -1.57 -8.30 -8.98
C ALA A 191 -2.37 -9.13 -7.97
N LYS A 192 -2.99 -10.24 -8.38
CA LYS A 192 -3.83 -11.07 -7.52
C LYS A 192 -3.03 -11.79 -6.43
N LEU A 193 -3.72 -12.22 -5.39
CA LEU A 193 -3.24 -13.14 -4.35
C LEU A 193 -4.33 -14.17 -4.07
N ALA A 194 -3.94 -15.39 -3.69
CA ALA A 194 -4.90 -16.43 -3.34
C ALA A 194 -5.67 -16.07 -2.06
N GLU A 195 -4.97 -15.48 -1.09
CA GLU A 195 -5.49 -15.07 0.22
C GLU A 195 -6.17 -13.70 0.22
N MET A 196 -6.24 -12.98 -0.92
CA MET A 196 -6.92 -11.69 -0.95
C MET A 196 -8.41 -11.84 -0.62
N ARG A 197 -8.88 -10.97 0.29
CA ARG A 197 -10.29 -10.96 0.68
C ARG A 197 -11.20 -10.41 -0.41
N ASP A 198 -10.73 -9.38 -1.13
CA ASP A 198 -11.50 -8.77 -2.22
C ASP A 198 -10.58 -8.17 -3.28
N PHE A 199 -11.10 -8.09 -4.51
CA PHE A 199 -10.35 -7.67 -5.69
C PHE A 199 -11.23 -6.85 -6.63
N ILE A 200 -10.74 -5.70 -7.08
CA ILE A 200 -11.37 -4.93 -8.17
C ILE A 200 -10.35 -4.48 -9.20
N THR A 201 -10.84 -4.21 -10.40
CA THR A 201 -10.08 -3.54 -11.45
C THR A 201 -10.58 -2.11 -11.65
N VAL A 202 -9.67 -1.22 -12.07
CA VAL A 202 -9.99 0.18 -12.37
C VAL A 202 -9.36 0.59 -13.72
N PRO A 203 -10.02 1.45 -14.53
CA PRO A 203 -9.53 1.85 -15.85
C PRO A 203 -8.43 2.93 -15.75
N TYR A 204 -7.43 2.69 -14.91
CA TYR A 204 -6.32 3.62 -14.69
C TYR A 204 -4.98 2.96 -14.96
N THR A 205 -4.00 3.83 -15.27
CA THR A 205 -2.61 3.41 -15.44
C THR A 205 -1.90 3.31 -14.10
N HIS A 206 -0.85 2.49 -14.05
CA HIS A 206 -0.02 2.27 -12.87
C HIS A 206 0.40 3.56 -12.15
N THR A 207 0.92 4.49 -12.94
CA THR A 207 1.50 5.74 -12.41
C THR A 207 0.50 6.66 -11.72
N PHE A 208 -0.76 6.65 -12.20
CA PHE A 208 -1.74 7.67 -11.80
C PHE A 208 -2.87 7.15 -10.92
N MET A 209 -2.97 5.84 -10.70
CA MET A 209 -4.10 5.26 -9.95
C MET A 209 -4.20 5.79 -8.52
N ALA A 210 -3.09 5.94 -7.79
CA ALA A 210 -3.08 6.49 -6.43
C ALA A 210 -3.56 7.95 -6.34
N ARG A 211 -3.70 8.63 -7.47
CA ARG A 211 -4.18 10.02 -7.54
C ARG A 211 -5.68 10.12 -7.87
N ARG A 212 -6.39 9.00 -8.00
CA ARG A 212 -7.79 8.97 -8.43
C ARG A 212 -8.73 8.94 -7.25
N GLU A 213 -9.79 9.74 -7.34
CA GLU A 213 -10.81 9.82 -6.28
C GLU A 213 -11.54 8.50 -6.09
N LEU A 214 -11.90 7.85 -7.19
CA LEU A 214 -12.48 6.51 -7.15
C LEU A 214 -11.59 5.53 -6.38
N VAL A 215 -10.27 5.56 -6.60
CA VAL A 215 -9.34 4.67 -5.87
C VAL A 215 -9.33 5.02 -4.38
N ALA A 216 -9.28 6.31 -4.03
CA ALA A 216 -9.33 6.75 -2.64
C ALA A 216 -10.62 6.32 -1.94
N SER A 217 -11.78 6.44 -2.60
CA SER A 217 -13.06 6.00 -2.03
C SER A 217 -13.13 4.47 -1.84
N GLN A 218 -12.59 3.70 -2.78
CA GLN A 218 -12.51 2.24 -2.66
C GLN A 218 -11.56 1.81 -1.52
N VAL A 219 -10.42 2.49 -1.38
CA VAL A 219 -9.50 2.27 -0.27
C VAL A 219 -10.20 2.51 1.07
N LEU A 220 -10.87 3.64 1.24
CA LEU A 220 -11.62 3.96 2.47
C LEU A 220 -12.68 2.92 2.77
N LEU A 221 -13.43 2.49 1.76
CA LEU A 221 -14.47 1.47 1.92
C LEU A 221 -13.86 0.13 2.39
N PHE A 222 -12.75 -0.30 1.77
CA PHE A 222 -12.10 -1.54 2.18
C PHE A 222 -11.53 -1.44 3.60
N LEU A 223 -10.89 -0.33 3.96
CA LEU A 223 -10.37 -0.14 5.33
C LEU A 223 -11.49 -0.20 6.37
N SER A 224 -12.69 0.32 6.08
CA SER A 224 -13.82 0.31 7.01
C SER A 224 -14.61 -1.00 7.00
N GLU A 225 -14.87 -1.61 5.83
CA GLU A 225 -15.81 -2.72 5.66
C GLU A 225 -15.17 -4.06 5.26
N GLY A 226 -13.90 -4.07 4.84
CA GLY A 226 -13.21 -5.26 4.34
C GLY A 226 -13.69 -5.72 2.96
N ARG A 227 -14.32 -4.83 2.17
CA ARG A 227 -14.79 -5.12 0.81
C ARG A 227 -14.75 -3.85 -0.05
N PHE A 228 -14.71 -4.04 -1.35
CA PHE A 228 -14.87 -2.98 -2.33
C PHE A 228 -16.32 -2.83 -2.81
N ASN A 229 -16.62 -1.71 -3.45
CA ASN A 229 -17.85 -1.54 -4.20
C ASN A 229 -17.64 -1.98 -5.65
N HIS A 230 -18.19 -3.13 -6.04
CA HIS A 230 -18.07 -3.70 -7.38
C HIS A 230 -18.96 -3.00 -8.42
N GLY A 231 -19.88 -2.11 -8.02
CA GLY A 231 -20.75 -1.39 -8.93
C GLY A 231 -20.12 -0.20 -9.66
N VAL A 232 -18.83 0.12 -9.38
CA VAL A 232 -18.14 1.31 -9.90
C VAL A 232 -16.88 1.02 -10.72
N GLY A 233 -16.68 -0.21 -11.16
CA GLY A 233 -15.49 -0.66 -11.91
C GLY A 233 -15.87 -1.51 -13.12
N GLY A 234 -16.65 -0.96 -14.03
CA GLY A 234 -16.99 -1.55 -15.31
C GLY A 234 -16.39 -0.76 -16.47
#